data_df117289fafa20ae83cb766c21a87984
#
_entry.id   df117289fafa20ae83cb766c21a87984
#
_cell.length_a   1.000
_cell.length_b   1.000
_cell.length_c   1.000
_cell.angle_alpha   90.00
_cell.angle_beta   90.00
_cell.angle_gamma   90.00
#
_symmetry.space_group_name_H-M   'P 1'
#
loop_
_entity.id
_entity.type
_entity.pdbx_description
1 polymer ?
#
loop_
_entity_poly.entity_id
_entity_poly.type
_entity_poly.pdbx_seq_one_letter_code
_entity_poly.pdbx_strand_id
1 'polypeptide(L)'
;MESPHRNQPVLTQGQPLKKARGAVILLHGRGASAEDILGLQEELLLPELAYLAPQAAGHTWYPNSFLAPIERNEPWLTSALELVGSILASLKSAEIPRTRVAILGFSQGACLATEYVARHAERYGGLIAFTGGLIGPEGIQFRYPGLLNGTPCFLGAGDPDPHVPWERVKESASTLTDMGGIVSLKRYSGMGHTINRDELHAATEILETIPQAR
;
A
#
# COMPACT_ATOMS: atom_id res chain seq x y z
N MET A 1 11.04 -15.12 17.23
CA MET A 1 9.59 -15.04 16.93
C MET A 1 9.38 -15.60 15.54
N GLU A 2 8.29 -16.33 15.31
CA GLU A 2 7.94 -16.78 13.96
C GLU A 2 7.70 -15.58 13.06
N SER A 3 8.31 -15.57 11.87
CA SER A 3 8.12 -14.53 10.85
C SER A 3 7.47 -15.18 9.62
N PRO A 4 6.13 -15.26 9.58
CA PRO A 4 5.39 -16.02 8.58
C PRO A 4 5.73 -15.64 7.14
N HIS A 5 6.03 -14.37 6.88
CA HIS A 5 6.27 -13.86 5.53
C HIS A 5 7.76 -13.88 5.10
N ARG A 6 8.68 -14.30 5.98
CA ARG A 6 10.14 -14.15 5.78
C ARG A 6 10.68 -14.75 4.47
N ASN A 7 10.15 -15.90 4.06
CA ASN A 7 10.65 -16.64 2.90
C ASN A 7 9.62 -16.69 1.76
N GLN A 8 8.65 -15.80 1.76
CA GLN A 8 7.66 -15.76 0.71
C GLN A 8 8.26 -15.14 -0.56
N PRO A 9 7.85 -15.61 -1.75
CA PRO A 9 8.35 -15.08 -3.01
C PRO A 9 7.91 -13.63 -3.22
N VAL A 10 8.75 -12.88 -3.94
CA VAL A 10 8.41 -11.56 -4.48
C VAL A 10 8.43 -11.69 -6.00
N LEU A 11 7.27 -11.61 -6.62
CA LEU A 11 7.16 -11.61 -8.08
C LEU A 11 7.50 -10.23 -8.62
N THR A 12 8.09 -10.19 -9.81
CA THR A 12 8.51 -8.93 -10.43
C THR A 12 8.07 -8.87 -11.88
N GLN A 13 7.65 -7.67 -12.32
CA GLN A 13 7.24 -7.39 -13.69
C GLN A 13 7.64 -5.97 -14.09
N GLY A 14 7.49 -5.61 -15.35
CA GLY A 14 7.85 -4.30 -15.88
C GLY A 14 9.35 -4.14 -16.11
N GLN A 15 9.88 -2.94 -15.88
CA GLN A 15 11.27 -2.61 -16.17
C GLN A 15 12.23 -3.26 -15.18
N PRO A 16 13.35 -3.89 -15.63
CA PRO A 16 14.41 -4.33 -14.71
C PRO A 16 14.92 -3.20 -13.82
N LEU A 17 15.17 -3.47 -12.53
CA LEU A 17 15.50 -2.45 -11.52
C LEU A 17 16.61 -1.47 -11.95
N LYS A 18 17.64 -1.98 -12.63
CA LYS A 18 18.77 -1.17 -13.13
C LYS A 18 18.38 -0.11 -14.17
N LYS A 19 17.22 -0.26 -14.80
CA LYS A 19 16.72 0.63 -15.87
C LYS A 19 15.43 1.32 -15.47
N ALA A 20 14.84 0.93 -14.35
CA ALA A 20 13.56 1.44 -13.92
C ALA A 20 13.64 2.91 -13.46
N ARG A 21 12.69 3.70 -13.89
CA ARG A 21 12.49 5.08 -13.40
C ARG A 21 12.23 5.10 -11.90
N GLY A 22 11.46 4.14 -11.42
CA GLY A 22 11.09 3.93 -10.03
C GLY A 22 10.47 2.56 -9.86
N ALA A 23 9.89 2.29 -8.71
CA ALA A 23 9.27 1.01 -8.41
C ALA A 23 7.90 1.16 -7.75
N VAL A 24 7.04 0.17 -7.94
CA VAL A 24 5.75 0.03 -7.26
C VAL A 24 5.75 -1.29 -6.51
N ILE A 25 5.54 -1.23 -5.19
CA ILE A 25 5.28 -2.42 -4.37
C ILE A 25 3.77 -2.63 -4.36
N LEU A 26 3.32 -3.79 -4.85
CA LEU A 26 1.90 -4.15 -5.00
C LEU A 26 1.51 -5.16 -3.91
N LEU A 27 0.54 -4.81 -3.07
CA LEU A 27 0.08 -5.63 -1.94
C LEU A 27 -1.34 -6.15 -2.21
N HIS A 28 -1.47 -7.45 -2.38
CA HIS A 28 -2.75 -8.10 -2.71
C HIS A 28 -3.74 -8.13 -1.54
N GLY A 29 -5.02 -8.32 -1.84
CA GLY A 29 -6.07 -8.52 -0.85
C GLY A 29 -6.00 -9.89 -0.17
N ARG A 30 -6.76 -10.06 0.91
CA ARG A 30 -6.90 -11.36 1.59
C ARG A 30 -7.46 -12.41 0.63
N GLY A 31 -6.85 -13.59 0.62
CA GLY A 31 -7.26 -14.71 -0.23
C GLY A 31 -6.78 -14.63 -1.68
N ALA A 32 -6.23 -13.47 -2.10
CA ALA A 32 -5.63 -13.30 -3.41
C ALA A 32 -4.14 -13.68 -3.42
N SER A 33 -3.48 -13.45 -4.55
CA SER A 33 -2.08 -13.77 -4.76
C SER A 33 -1.27 -12.59 -5.29
N ALA A 34 0.05 -12.76 -5.31
CA ALA A 34 0.98 -11.81 -5.93
C ALA A 34 0.74 -11.70 -7.45
N GLU A 35 0.38 -12.79 -8.10
CA GLU A 35 0.01 -12.82 -9.52
C GLU A 35 -1.23 -11.97 -9.79
N ASP A 36 -2.27 -12.10 -8.95
CA ASP A 36 -3.52 -11.35 -9.11
C ASP A 36 -3.27 -9.84 -9.07
N ILE A 37 -2.50 -9.36 -8.09
CA ILE A 37 -2.25 -7.92 -7.94
C ILE A 37 -1.28 -7.39 -9.01
N LEU A 38 -0.37 -8.20 -9.52
CA LEU A 38 0.51 -7.83 -10.63
C LEU A 38 -0.28 -7.52 -11.91
N GLY A 39 -1.45 -8.11 -12.10
CA GLY A 39 -2.33 -7.80 -13.23
C GLY A 39 -2.68 -6.31 -13.33
N LEU A 40 -2.64 -5.55 -12.24
CA LEU A 40 -2.85 -4.09 -12.28
C LEU A 40 -1.80 -3.34 -13.13
N GLN A 41 -0.63 -3.91 -13.34
CA GLN A 41 0.42 -3.30 -14.17
C GLN A 41 -0.07 -3.07 -15.60
N GLU A 42 -0.91 -3.97 -16.13
CA GLU A 42 -1.48 -3.85 -17.47
C GLU A 42 -2.48 -2.69 -17.57
N GLU A 43 -3.16 -2.37 -16.49
CA GLU A 43 -4.12 -1.27 -16.41
C GLU A 43 -3.45 0.10 -16.15
N LEU A 44 -2.31 0.11 -15.44
CA LEU A 44 -1.57 1.33 -15.09
C LEU A 44 -0.74 1.86 -16.26
N LEU A 45 -0.37 1.03 -17.25
CA LEU A 45 0.30 1.39 -18.51
C LEU A 45 1.61 2.19 -18.35
N LEU A 46 2.39 1.94 -17.30
CA LEU A 46 3.67 2.61 -17.01
C LEU A 46 4.84 1.63 -17.11
N PRO A 47 5.26 1.24 -18.33
CA PRO A 47 6.26 0.19 -18.57
C PRO A 47 7.67 0.57 -18.09
N GLU A 48 7.93 1.83 -17.81
CA GLU A 48 9.21 2.32 -17.28
C GLU A 48 9.37 2.10 -15.77
N LEU A 49 8.34 1.64 -15.08
CA LEU A 49 8.42 1.28 -13.66
C LEU A 49 8.69 -0.21 -13.47
N ALA A 50 9.35 -0.54 -12.36
CA ALA A 50 9.45 -1.90 -11.87
C ALA A 50 8.27 -2.19 -10.92
N TYR A 51 7.62 -3.32 -11.06
CA TYR A 51 6.52 -3.76 -10.19
C TYR A 51 6.98 -4.95 -9.37
N LEU A 52 6.81 -4.90 -8.06
CA LEU A 52 7.20 -5.94 -7.11
C LEU A 52 5.98 -6.32 -6.28
N ALA A 53 5.55 -7.57 -6.40
CA ALA A 53 4.42 -8.11 -5.64
C ALA A 53 4.89 -9.22 -4.71
N PRO A 54 5.04 -8.97 -3.41
CA PRO A 54 5.29 -10.03 -2.45
C PRO A 54 4.04 -10.89 -2.23
N GLN A 55 4.24 -12.20 -2.06
CA GLN A 55 3.19 -13.12 -1.68
C GLN A 55 3.02 -13.15 -0.16
N ALA A 56 1.80 -13.00 0.33
CA ALA A 56 1.51 -13.24 1.74
C ALA A 56 1.44 -14.73 2.04
N ALA A 57 2.04 -15.17 3.14
CA ALA A 57 1.93 -16.55 3.62
C ALA A 57 0.44 -16.91 3.81
N GLY A 58 0.04 -18.08 3.31
CA GLY A 58 -1.35 -18.53 3.39
C GLY A 58 -2.36 -17.54 2.78
N HIS A 59 -1.95 -16.73 1.82
CA HIS A 59 -2.77 -15.71 1.14
C HIS A 59 -3.38 -14.65 2.09
N THR A 60 -2.74 -14.36 3.23
CA THR A 60 -3.20 -13.34 4.17
C THR A 60 -2.05 -12.65 4.88
N TRP A 61 -2.07 -11.33 4.94
CA TRP A 61 -1.04 -10.53 5.62
C TRP A 61 -1.14 -10.63 7.15
N TYR A 62 -2.34 -10.79 7.66
CA TYR A 62 -2.64 -10.99 9.08
C TYR A 62 -4.00 -11.67 9.25
N PRO A 63 -4.21 -12.48 10.32
CA PRO A 63 -5.32 -13.43 10.39
C PRO A 63 -6.69 -12.79 10.62
N ASN A 64 -6.79 -11.71 11.40
CA ASN A 64 -8.06 -11.12 11.79
C ASN A 64 -8.43 -9.88 10.96
N SER A 65 -9.53 -9.22 11.31
CA SER A 65 -9.89 -7.92 10.74
C SER A 65 -8.82 -6.86 11.03
N PHE A 66 -8.65 -5.91 10.12
CA PHE A 66 -7.82 -4.72 10.37
C PHE A 66 -8.41 -3.79 11.45
N LEU A 67 -9.70 -3.97 11.79
CA LEU A 67 -10.38 -3.30 12.90
C LEU A 67 -10.28 -4.06 14.23
N ALA A 68 -9.62 -5.21 14.26
CA ALA A 68 -9.36 -5.93 15.49
C ALA A 68 -8.26 -5.26 16.33
N PRO A 69 -8.18 -5.54 17.65
CA PRO A 69 -7.00 -5.19 18.42
C PRO A 69 -5.73 -5.66 17.75
N ILE A 70 -4.70 -4.80 17.68
CA ILE A 70 -3.46 -5.04 16.92
C ILE A 70 -2.80 -6.36 17.36
N GLU A 71 -2.82 -6.65 18.65
CA GLU A 71 -2.21 -7.84 19.25
C GLU A 71 -2.80 -9.15 18.70
N ARG A 72 -4.05 -9.13 18.23
CA ARG A 72 -4.68 -10.29 17.57
C ARG A 72 -4.14 -10.58 16.17
N ASN A 73 -3.46 -9.62 15.59
CA ASN A 73 -2.85 -9.74 14.27
C ASN A 73 -1.35 -10.04 14.34
N GLU A 74 -0.77 -10.09 15.55
CA GLU A 74 0.63 -10.47 15.73
C GLU A 74 0.81 -12.00 15.81
N PRO A 75 1.95 -12.53 15.37
CA PRO A 75 3.14 -11.85 14.82
C PRO A 75 3.06 -11.57 13.31
N TRP A 76 1.94 -11.88 12.68
CA TRP A 76 1.75 -11.79 11.23
C TRP A 76 1.88 -10.36 10.71
N LEU A 77 1.27 -9.39 11.39
CA LEU A 77 1.31 -7.98 11.00
C LEU A 77 2.75 -7.45 11.03
N THR A 78 3.48 -7.71 12.12
CA THR A 78 4.90 -7.34 12.21
C THR A 78 5.70 -7.98 11.07
N SER A 79 5.52 -9.28 10.82
CA SER A 79 6.20 -9.99 9.73
C SER A 79 5.87 -9.41 8.34
N ALA A 80 4.62 -8.99 8.09
CA ALA A 80 4.22 -8.35 6.84
C ALA A 80 4.89 -6.99 6.65
N LEU A 81 4.93 -6.17 7.71
CA LEU A 81 5.62 -4.88 7.70
C LEU A 81 7.13 -5.05 7.47
N GLU A 82 7.77 -6.05 8.10
CA GLU A 82 9.18 -6.38 7.90
C GLU A 82 9.46 -6.79 6.45
N LEU A 83 8.56 -7.55 5.81
CA LEU A 83 8.70 -7.93 4.40
C LEU A 83 8.68 -6.70 3.49
N VAL A 84 7.75 -5.77 3.67
CA VAL A 84 7.71 -4.50 2.93
C VAL A 84 9.01 -3.71 3.15
N GLY A 85 9.48 -3.63 4.39
CA GLY A 85 10.75 -2.98 4.74
C GLY A 85 11.96 -3.60 4.03
N SER A 86 12.00 -4.93 3.94
CA SER A 86 13.09 -5.66 3.27
C SER A 86 13.13 -5.39 1.76
N ILE A 87 11.94 -5.29 1.12
CA ILE A 87 11.83 -4.94 -0.30
C ILE A 87 12.35 -3.51 -0.53
N LEU A 88 11.95 -2.56 0.32
CA LEU A 88 12.44 -1.18 0.25
C LEU A 88 13.96 -1.09 0.45
N ALA A 89 14.53 -1.90 1.35
CA ALA A 89 15.97 -1.99 1.52
C ALA A 89 16.67 -2.54 0.27
N SER A 90 16.10 -3.55 -0.36
CA SER A 90 16.61 -4.12 -1.62
C SER A 90 16.53 -3.11 -2.77
N LEU A 91 15.44 -2.35 -2.88
CA LEU A 91 15.28 -1.28 -3.87
C LEU A 91 16.32 -0.17 -3.65
N LYS A 92 16.56 0.24 -2.40
CA LYS A 92 17.60 1.21 -2.06
C LYS A 92 18.99 0.71 -2.48
N SER A 93 19.29 -0.57 -2.28
CA SER A 93 20.56 -1.20 -2.72
C SER A 93 20.66 -1.25 -4.26
N ALA A 94 19.56 -1.23 -4.97
CA ALA A 94 19.47 -1.11 -6.43
C ALA A 94 19.40 0.36 -6.90
N GLU A 95 19.75 1.32 -6.05
CA GLU A 95 19.78 2.77 -6.33
C GLU A 95 18.39 3.38 -6.62
N ILE A 96 17.32 2.72 -6.14
CA ILE A 96 15.95 3.26 -6.19
C ILE A 96 15.57 3.75 -4.78
N PRO A 97 15.73 5.06 -4.48
CA PRO A 97 15.37 5.61 -3.17
C PRO A 97 13.86 5.63 -2.97
N ARG A 98 13.39 5.69 -1.71
CA ARG A 98 11.95 5.69 -1.38
C ARG A 98 11.16 6.79 -2.08
N THR A 99 11.77 7.92 -2.36
CA THR A 99 11.14 9.01 -3.15
C THR A 99 10.79 8.61 -4.60
N ARG A 100 11.31 7.48 -5.08
CA ARG A 100 10.96 6.87 -6.36
C ARG A 100 10.24 5.52 -6.19
N VAL A 101 9.72 5.23 -5.00
CA VAL A 101 8.94 4.02 -4.73
C VAL A 101 7.53 4.39 -4.28
N ALA A 102 6.53 3.88 -4.98
CA ALA A 102 5.14 3.89 -4.51
C ALA A 102 4.79 2.55 -3.86
N ILE A 103 3.91 2.61 -2.84
CA ILE A 103 3.32 1.42 -2.23
C ILE A 103 1.83 1.46 -2.54
N LEU A 104 1.36 0.45 -3.27
CA LEU A 104 -0.02 0.30 -3.70
C LEU A 104 -0.61 -0.98 -3.13
N GLY A 105 -1.83 -0.92 -2.64
CA GLY A 105 -2.52 -2.11 -2.17
C GLY A 105 -4.01 -2.08 -2.43
N PHE A 106 -4.61 -3.27 -2.40
CA PHE A 106 -6.05 -3.46 -2.43
C PHE A 106 -6.52 -4.16 -1.15
N SER A 107 -7.62 -3.67 -0.55
CA SER A 107 -8.27 -4.30 0.61
C SER A 107 -7.28 -4.51 1.77
N GLN A 108 -7.02 -5.74 2.21
CA GLN A 108 -6.03 -6.04 3.27
C GLN A 108 -4.65 -5.50 2.92
N GLY A 109 -4.25 -5.56 1.65
CA GLY A 109 -2.99 -4.98 1.16
C GLY A 109 -2.98 -3.46 1.21
N ALA A 110 -4.13 -2.81 0.97
CA ALA A 110 -4.26 -1.36 1.13
C ALA A 110 -4.14 -0.92 2.59
N CYS A 111 -4.71 -1.71 3.52
CA CYS A 111 -4.53 -1.47 4.95
C CYS A 111 -3.04 -1.62 5.35
N LEU A 112 -2.37 -2.66 4.85
CA LEU A 112 -0.94 -2.86 5.12
C LEU A 112 -0.08 -1.74 4.52
N ALA A 113 -0.36 -1.29 3.30
CA ALA A 113 0.33 -0.18 2.65
C ALA A 113 0.21 1.11 3.47
N THR A 114 -1.01 1.45 3.88
CA THR A 114 -1.32 2.64 4.67
C THR A 114 -0.63 2.60 6.03
N GLU A 115 -0.71 1.47 6.71
CA GLU A 115 -0.08 1.25 8.02
C GLU A 115 1.45 1.31 7.93
N TYR A 116 2.04 0.71 6.89
CA TYR A 116 3.48 0.76 6.69
C TYR A 116 3.99 2.19 6.50
N VAL A 117 3.35 2.95 5.62
CA VAL A 117 3.73 4.33 5.31
C VAL A 117 3.57 5.23 6.55
N ALA A 118 2.52 5.04 7.34
CA ALA A 118 2.31 5.79 8.57
C ALA A 118 3.36 5.46 9.65
N ARG A 119 3.67 4.17 9.88
CA ARG A 119 4.68 3.76 10.88
C ARG A 119 6.10 4.14 10.49
N HIS A 120 6.41 4.24 9.21
CA HIS A 120 7.74 4.53 8.68
C HIS A 120 7.71 5.85 7.88
N ALA A 121 7.17 6.90 8.52
CA ALA A 121 6.91 8.18 7.89
C ALA A 121 8.18 8.84 7.34
N GLU A 122 8.20 8.99 6.03
CA GLU A 122 9.19 9.74 5.27
C GLU A 122 8.62 10.06 3.88
N ARG A 123 9.38 10.70 3.00
CA ARG A 123 8.93 10.98 1.64
C ARG A 123 8.98 9.71 0.78
N TYR A 124 7.83 9.26 0.28
CA TYR A 124 7.70 8.19 -0.72
C TYR A 124 7.34 8.76 -2.10
N GLY A 125 7.53 7.97 -3.14
CA GLY A 125 7.00 8.26 -4.48
C GLY A 125 5.48 8.32 -4.51
N GLY A 126 4.80 7.53 -3.66
CA GLY A 126 3.36 7.57 -3.48
C GLY A 126 2.84 6.51 -2.51
N LEU A 127 1.63 6.74 -1.99
CA LEU A 127 0.79 5.75 -1.32
C LEU A 127 -0.53 5.66 -2.09
N ILE A 128 -0.92 4.45 -2.48
CA ILE A 128 -2.18 4.21 -3.18
C ILE A 128 -2.93 3.11 -2.46
N ALA A 129 -4.06 3.46 -1.85
CA ALA A 129 -4.88 2.55 -1.07
C ALA A 129 -6.27 2.41 -1.73
N PHE A 130 -6.46 1.30 -2.43
CA PHE A 130 -7.76 0.92 -2.97
C PHE A 130 -8.54 0.15 -1.92
N THR A 131 -9.54 0.78 -1.35
CA THR A 131 -10.43 0.23 -0.32
C THR A 131 -9.66 -0.30 0.90
N GLY A 132 -9.02 0.60 1.63
CA GLY A 132 -8.25 0.29 2.84
C GLY A 132 -8.00 1.51 3.72
N GLY A 133 -7.44 1.29 4.91
CA GLY A 133 -7.10 2.33 5.86
C GLY A 133 -6.20 1.81 6.98
N LEU A 134 -5.86 2.66 7.93
CA LEU A 134 -5.01 2.36 9.08
C LEU A 134 -5.56 1.21 9.93
N ILE A 135 -4.66 0.38 10.45
CA ILE A 135 -4.97 -0.84 11.20
C ILE A 135 -5.13 -0.51 12.68
N GLY A 136 -6.24 -0.95 13.27
CA GLY A 136 -6.52 -0.81 14.70
C GLY A 136 -8.01 -0.77 15.01
N PRO A 137 -8.41 -0.97 16.27
CA PRO A 137 -9.82 -1.01 16.67
C PRO A 137 -10.54 0.32 16.47
N GLU A 138 -11.86 0.28 16.49
CA GLU A 138 -12.69 1.49 16.51
C GLU A 138 -12.33 2.39 17.69
N GLY A 139 -12.32 3.72 17.49
CA GLY A 139 -12.01 4.71 18.50
C GLY A 139 -10.53 4.82 18.86
N ILE A 140 -9.65 4.08 18.19
CA ILE A 140 -8.20 4.26 18.38
C ILE A 140 -7.77 5.67 17.94
N GLN A 141 -6.93 6.31 18.73
CA GLN A 141 -6.27 7.54 18.31
C GLN A 141 -4.97 7.19 17.59
N PHE A 142 -4.93 7.37 16.27
CA PHE A 142 -3.74 7.15 15.49
C PHE A 142 -2.68 8.22 15.80
N ARG A 143 -1.49 7.78 16.23
CA ARG A 143 -0.34 8.65 16.52
C ARG A 143 0.92 7.96 16.00
N TYR A 144 1.48 8.49 14.95
CA TYR A 144 2.70 7.99 14.34
C TYR A 144 3.81 9.04 14.44
N PRO A 145 5.06 8.64 14.72
CA PRO A 145 6.19 9.56 14.69
C PRO A 145 6.60 9.89 13.25
N GLY A 146 7.15 11.08 13.04
CA GLY A 146 7.69 11.50 11.74
C GLY A 146 6.68 12.20 10.84
N LEU A 147 7.14 12.57 9.64
CA LEU A 147 6.38 13.32 8.65
C LEU A 147 6.50 12.66 7.26
N LEU A 148 5.42 12.72 6.49
CA LEU A 148 5.36 12.21 5.13
C LEU A 148 5.98 13.16 4.07
N ASN A 149 6.33 14.39 4.48
CA ASN A 149 7.05 15.37 3.68
C ASN A 149 6.48 15.57 2.26
N GLY A 150 5.16 15.68 2.16
CA GLY A 150 4.46 15.87 0.90
C GLY A 150 4.35 14.58 0.04
N THR A 151 4.43 13.38 0.63
CA THR A 151 4.12 12.13 -0.10
C THR A 151 2.71 12.24 -0.70
N PRO A 152 2.54 12.03 -2.03
CA PRO A 152 1.21 11.98 -2.62
C PRO A 152 0.53 10.69 -2.17
N CYS A 153 -0.70 10.82 -1.68
CA CYS A 153 -1.49 9.70 -1.16
C CYS A 153 -2.87 9.71 -1.82
N PHE A 154 -3.29 8.56 -2.31
CA PHE A 154 -4.65 8.32 -2.76
C PHE A 154 -5.33 7.29 -1.86
N LEU A 155 -6.51 7.62 -1.36
CA LEU A 155 -7.39 6.66 -0.68
C LEU A 155 -8.76 6.71 -1.36
N GLY A 156 -9.17 5.59 -1.95
CA GLY A 156 -10.48 5.41 -2.56
C GLY A 156 -11.22 4.26 -1.93
N ALA A 157 -12.55 4.36 -1.79
CA ALA A 157 -13.38 3.25 -1.32
C ALA A 157 -14.81 3.38 -1.77
N GLY A 158 -15.45 2.22 -2.02
CA GLY A 158 -16.89 2.11 -2.19
C GLY A 158 -17.64 2.42 -0.89
N ASP A 159 -18.88 2.87 -1.00
CA ASP A 159 -19.75 3.05 0.14
C ASP A 159 -21.22 2.82 -0.27
N PRO A 160 -21.87 1.78 0.31
CA PRO A 160 -21.38 0.91 1.38
C PRO A 160 -20.38 -0.16 0.91
N ASP A 161 -19.35 -0.39 1.72
CA ASP A 161 -18.43 -1.52 1.56
C ASP A 161 -18.58 -2.48 2.75
N PRO A 162 -18.72 -3.81 2.51
CA PRO A 162 -18.99 -4.77 3.59
C PRO A 162 -17.77 -5.06 4.47
N HIS A 163 -16.56 -4.66 4.06
CA HIS A 163 -15.31 -5.00 4.73
C HIS A 163 -14.58 -3.78 5.30
N VAL A 164 -14.66 -2.63 4.61
CA VAL A 164 -13.92 -1.42 4.96
C VAL A 164 -14.88 -0.25 5.16
N PRO A 165 -15.22 0.10 6.41
CA PRO A 165 -16.08 1.24 6.71
C PRO A 165 -15.49 2.54 6.17
N TRP A 166 -16.32 3.34 5.47
CA TRP A 166 -15.91 4.65 4.94
C TRP A 166 -15.32 5.58 6.02
N GLU A 167 -15.86 5.52 7.24
CA GLU A 167 -15.36 6.33 8.35
C GLU A 167 -13.88 6.05 8.63
N ARG A 168 -13.44 4.78 8.58
CA ARG A 168 -12.03 4.42 8.76
C ARG A 168 -11.14 4.96 7.63
N VAL A 169 -11.64 4.98 6.39
CA VAL A 169 -10.90 5.57 5.25
C VAL A 169 -10.71 7.07 5.47
N LYS A 170 -11.74 7.77 5.95
CA LYS A 170 -11.68 9.20 6.30
C LYS A 170 -10.70 9.49 7.45
N GLU A 171 -10.78 8.70 8.53
CA GLU A 171 -9.84 8.81 9.66
C GLU A 171 -8.39 8.64 9.19
N SER A 172 -8.16 7.66 8.33
CA SER A 172 -6.84 7.40 7.76
C SER A 172 -6.34 8.55 6.91
N ALA A 173 -7.19 9.10 6.04
CA ALA A 173 -6.86 10.25 5.21
C ALA A 173 -6.53 11.50 6.06
N SER A 174 -7.31 11.76 7.11
CA SER A 174 -7.03 12.84 8.06
C SER A 174 -5.68 12.65 8.73
N THR A 175 -5.40 11.46 9.26
CA THR A 175 -4.12 11.14 9.92
C THR A 175 -2.94 11.36 8.98
N LEU A 176 -3.01 10.86 7.73
CA LEU A 176 -1.94 11.04 6.75
C LEU A 176 -1.76 12.52 6.35
N THR A 177 -2.85 13.30 6.32
CA THR A 177 -2.80 14.76 6.08
C THR A 177 -2.08 15.46 7.23
N ASP A 178 -2.43 15.14 8.47
CA ASP A 178 -1.78 15.68 9.68
C ASP A 178 -0.28 15.34 9.73
N MET A 179 0.10 14.20 9.16
CA MET A 179 1.49 13.80 8.97
C MET A 179 2.19 14.48 7.77
N GLY A 180 1.53 15.43 7.09
CA GLY A 180 2.10 16.18 5.98
C GLY A 180 2.05 15.45 4.63
N GLY A 181 1.18 14.46 4.46
CA GLY A 181 0.86 13.85 3.17
C GLY A 181 -0.02 14.78 2.30
N ILE A 182 0.13 14.68 0.98
CA ILE A 182 -0.78 15.33 0.01
C ILE A 182 -1.85 14.29 -0.34
N VAL A 183 -2.98 14.34 0.36
CA VAL A 183 -4.00 13.29 0.33
C VAL A 183 -5.16 13.65 -0.61
N SER A 184 -5.41 12.77 -1.59
CA SER A 184 -6.64 12.71 -2.38
C SER A 184 -7.53 11.61 -1.83
N LEU A 185 -8.74 11.97 -1.40
CA LEU A 185 -9.72 11.06 -0.81
C LEU A 185 -10.97 11.00 -1.70
N LYS A 186 -11.35 9.80 -2.16
CA LYS A 186 -12.54 9.61 -3.02
C LYS A 186 -13.49 8.56 -2.45
N ARG A 187 -14.78 8.93 -2.39
CA ARG A 187 -15.89 8.04 -2.03
C ARG A 187 -16.70 7.68 -3.27
N TYR A 188 -16.93 6.41 -3.48
CA TYR A 188 -17.69 5.90 -4.62
C TYR A 188 -19.03 5.34 -4.14
N SER A 189 -20.08 6.17 -4.24
CA SER A 189 -21.42 5.79 -3.79
C SER A 189 -21.99 4.63 -4.60
N GLY A 190 -22.46 3.59 -3.90
CA GLY A 190 -23.04 2.38 -4.51
C GLY A 190 -22.03 1.41 -5.12
N MET A 191 -20.74 1.70 -5.03
CA MET A 191 -19.69 0.77 -5.42
C MET A 191 -19.40 -0.23 -4.30
N GLY A 192 -19.35 -1.52 -4.64
CA GLY A 192 -18.97 -2.58 -3.72
C GLY A 192 -17.43 -2.68 -3.53
N HIS A 193 -16.98 -3.82 -2.98
CA HIS A 193 -15.57 -4.09 -2.68
C HIS A 193 -14.78 -4.43 -3.93
N THR A 194 -14.38 -3.44 -4.70
CA THR A 194 -13.68 -3.58 -5.98
C THR A 194 -12.85 -2.33 -6.28
N ILE A 195 -12.09 -2.36 -7.38
CA ILE A 195 -11.35 -1.22 -7.93
C ILE A 195 -12.08 -0.75 -9.19
N ASN A 196 -12.22 0.56 -9.38
CA ASN A 196 -12.82 1.16 -10.57
C ASN A 196 -11.78 1.93 -11.42
N ARG A 197 -12.21 2.37 -12.62
CA ARG A 197 -11.31 3.07 -13.56
C ARG A 197 -10.84 4.45 -13.04
N ASP A 198 -11.66 5.14 -12.26
CA ASP A 198 -11.29 6.44 -11.70
C ASP A 198 -10.20 6.30 -10.62
N GLU A 199 -10.22 5.22 -9.86
CA GLU A 199 -9.16 4.86 -8.91
C GLU A 199 -7.86 4.51 -9.64
N LEU A 200 -7.93 3.74 -10.72
CA LEU A 200 -6.76 3.42 -11.55
C LEU A 200 -6.15 4.67 -12.18
N HIS A 201 -6.98 5.60 -12.64
CA HIS A 201 -6.54 6.90 -13.16
C HIS A 201 -5.82 7.71 -12.09
N ALA A 202 -6.39 7.84 -10.90
CA ALA A 202 -5.77 8.54 -9.77
C ALA A 202 -4.43 7.89 -9.35
N ALA A 203 -4.34 6.57 -9.40
CA ALA A 203 -3.08 5.86 -9.17
C ALA A 203 -2.03 6.20 -10.24
N THR A 204 -2.42 6.18 -11.52
CA THR A 204 -1.55 6.54 -12.64
C THR A 204 -1.01 7.95 -12.50
N GLU A 205 -1.86 8.94 -12.18
CA GLU A 205 -1.46 10.34 -11.93
C GLU A 205 -0.37 10.43 -10.86
N ILE A 206 -0.49 9.70 -9.75
CA ILE A 206 0.54 9.66 -8.70
C ILE A 206 1.83 9.03 -9.21
N LEU A 207 1.74 7.89 -9.89
CA LEU A 207 2.90 7.16 -10.40
C LEU A 207 3.67 7.93 -11.46
N GLU A 208 3.00 8.75 -12.26
CA GLU A 208 3.61 9.66 -13.23
C GLU A 208 4.47 10.75 -12.57
N THR A 209 4.16 11.14 -11.33
CA THR A 209 4.97 12.12 -10.57
C THR A 209 6.31 11.57 -10.09
N ILE A 210 6.53 10.26 -10.15
CA ILE A 210 7.81 9.65 -9.78
C ILE A 210 8.91 10.19 -10.70
N PRO A 211 9.96 10.82 -10.15
CA PRO A 211 10.97 11.48 -10.95
C PRO A 211 11.81 10.50 -11.78
N GLN A 212 12.32 10.95 -12.93
CA GLN A 212 13.29 10.21 -13.72
C GLN A 212 14.57 9.95 -12.91
N ALA A 213 15.25 8.84 -13.20
CA ALA A 213 16.59 8.59 -12.68
C ALA A 213 17.51 9.70 -13.19
N ARG A 214 18.30 10.28 -12.30
CA ARG A 214 19.34 11.25 -12.68
C ARG A 214 20.55 10.53 -13.22
#